data_78d27c0ec8a37da9c7364ad3a3bd340e
#
_entry.id   78d27c0ec8a37da9c7364ad3a3bd340e
#
_cell.length_a   1.000
_cell.length_b   1.000
_cell.length_c   1.000
_cell.angle_alpha   90.00
_cell.angle_beta   90.00
_cell.angle_gamma   90.00
#
_symmetry.space_group_name_H-M   'P 1'
#
loop_
_entity.id
_entity.type
_entity.pdbx_description
1 polymer ?
#
loop_
_entity_poly.entity_id
_entity_poly.type
_entity_poly.pdbx_seq_one_letter_code
_entity_poly.pdbx_strand_id
1 'polypeptide(L)'
;MEDILFNLVPNLKDATDDFKAAVLRRYKEFITYSQIPNKCYGFTDQSIIPSKLFNVFKNMEQAVAGRYNFYFDFADYKNLEYLAYLMLQSYFKQCVLEDKLVEDILYIDTKLLVEDYKRLIDYKEEKDSLKPIHDLKILYAGIENAPLIIWDKFTLLDSYYDRDKIYDIISIRQRRGLGNFYFSMGGKQNFAEKIGQNTVALIQLDLGFDLSTTTINLESTKEVGLFK
;
A
#
# COMPACT_ATOMS: atom_id res chain seq x y z
N MET A 1 -18.43 -9.12 -0.41
CA MET A 1 -17.61 -8.33 -1.36
C MET A 1 -18.48 -7.54 -2.35
N GLU A 2 -19.56 -8.13 -2.88
CA GLU A 2 -20.53 -7.42 -3.76
C GLU A 2 -21.18 -6.23 -3.06
N ASP A 3 -21.75 -6.43 -1.87
CA ASP A 3 -22.36 -5.35 -1.11
C ASP A 3 -21.39 -4.20 -0.81
N ILE A 4 -20.11 -4.52 -0.60
CA ILE A 4 -19.07 -3.52 -0.37
C ILE A 4 -18.84 -2.70 -1.62
N LEU A 5 -18.75 -3.35 -2.77
CA LEU A 5 -18.54 -2.66 -4.05
C LEU A 5 -19.72 -1.77 -4.40
N PHE A 6 -20.97 -2.22 -4.18
CA PHE A 6 -22.17 -1.40 -4.43
C PHE A 6 -22.30 -0.21 -3.47
N ASN A 7 -21.79 -0.35 -2.24
CA ASN A 7 -21.70 0.77 -1.32
C ASN A 7 -20.56 1.74 -1.69
N LEU A 8 -19.46 1.21 -2.22
CA LEU A 8 -18.31 1.99 -2.66
C LEU A 8 -18.64 2.81 -3.93
N VAL A 9 -19.34 2.19 -4.89
CA VAL A 9 -19.70 2.80 -6.17
C VAL A 9 -21.23 2.71 -6.37
N PRO A 10 -22.00 3.62 -5.78
CA PRO A 10 -23.48 3.55 -5.77
C PRO A 10 -24.13 3.44 -7.16
N ASN A 11 -23.53 4.09 -8.17
CA ASN A 11 -24.04 4.07 -9.55
C ASN A 11 -24.00 2.68 -10.20
N LEU A 12 -23.23 1.74 -9.62
CA LEU A 12 -23.25 0.34 -10.09
C LEU A 12 -24.60 -0.34 -9.87
N LYS A 13 -25.44 0.13 -8.95
CA LYS A 13 -26.75 -0.49 -8.69
C LYS A 13 -27.64 -0.50 -9.93
N ASP A 14 -27.55 0.55 -10.74
CA ASP A 14 -28.35 0.74 -11.96
C ASP A 14 -27.64 0.25 -13.24
N ALA A 15 -26.43 -0.26 -13.13
CA ALA A 15 -25.66 -0.78 -14.25
C ALA A 15 -26.16 -2.18 -14.68
N THR A 16 -25.78 -2.59 -15.89
CA THR A 16 -26.04 -3.95 -16.39
C THR A 16 -25.30 -5.00 -15.56
N ASP A 17 -25.83 -6.22 -15.50
CA ASP A 17 -25.23 -7.29 -14.71
C ASP A 17 -23.84 -7.68 -15.24
N ASP A 18 -23.63 -7.62 -16.56
CA ASP A 18 -22.30 -7.87 -17.18
C ASP A 18 -21.28 -6.83 -16.72
N PHE A 19 -21.65 -5.54 -16.68
CA PHE A 19 -20.77 -4.48 -16.21
C PHE A 19 -20.47 -4.62 -14.71
N LYS A 20 -21.48 -4.92 -13.87
CA LYS A 20 -21.30 -5.23 -12.46
C LYS A 20 -20.31 -6.37 -12.25
N ALA A 21 -20.47 -7.46 -12.99
CA ALA A 21 -19.58 -8.62 -12.92
C ALA A 21 -18.13 -8.27 -13.32
N ALA A 22 -17.95 -7.47 -14.38
CA ALA A 22 -16.64 -7.03 -14.84
C ALA A 22 -15.94 -6.15 -13.78
N VAL A 23 -16.63 -5.17 -13.21
CA VAL A 23 -16.10 -4.28 -12.16
C VAL A 23 -15.75 -5.08 -10.90
N LEU A 24 -16.64 -6.01 -10.48
CA LEU A 24 -16.36 -6.87 -9.32
C LEU A 24 -15.14 -7.76 -9.53
N ARG A 25 -15.00 -8.35 -10.72
CA ARG A 25 -13.83 -9.16 -11.07
C ARG A 25 -12.55 -8.29 -10.99
N ARG A 26 -12.54 -7.11 -11.62
CA ARG A 26 -11.39 -6.20 -11.60
C ARG A 26 -11.04 -5.74 -10.19
N TYR A 27 -12.06 -5.47 -9.34
CA TYR A 27 -11.83 -5.12 -7.94
C TYR A 27 -11.14 -6.25 -7.17
N LYS A 28 -11.61 -7.50 -7.35
CA LYS A 28 -10.99 -8.68 -6.72
C LYS A 28 -9.54 -8.85 -7.16
N GLU A 29 -9.27 -8.75 -8.46
CA GLU A 29 -7.90 -8.83 -9.01
C GLU A 29 -7.01 -7.72 -8.44
N PHE A 30 -7.50 -6.47 -8.44
CA PHE A 30 -6.79 -5.31 -7.93
C PHE A 30 -6.42 -5.46 -6.43
N ILE A 31 -7.38 -5.85 -5.59
CA ILE A 31 -7.13 -6.02 -4.16
C ILE A 31 -6.19 -7.21 -3.90
N THR A 32 -6.36 -8.31 -4.63
CA THR A 32 -5.46 -9.47 -4.50
C THR A 32 -4.03 -9.12 -4.92
N TYR A 33 -3.86 -8.40 -6.02
CA TYR A 33 -2.55 -7.96 -6.51
C TYR A 33 -1.88 -6.99 -5.55
N SER A 34 -2.65 -6.16 -4.86
CA SER A 34 -2.12 -5.13 -3.97
C SER A 34 -1.34 -5.65 -2.76
N GLN A 35 -1.40 -6.94 -2.45
CA GLN A 35 -0.76 -7.59 -1.29
C GLN A 35 -1.25 -7.08 0.08
N ILE A 36 -2.38 -6.38 0.10
CA ILE A 36 -2.98 -5.94 1.36
C ILE A 36 -3.43 -7.15 2.19
N PRO A 37 -3.23 -7.19 3.53
CA PRO A 37 -3.60 -8.33 4.36
C PRO A 37 -5.10 -8.69 4.25
N ASN A 38 -5.41 -9.99 4.12
CA ASN A 38 -6.78 -10.50 3.97
C ASN A 38 -7.73 -10.04 5.08
N LYS A 39 -7.21 -9.81 6.30
CA LYS A 39 -8.00 -9.30 7.43
C LYS A 39 -8.64 -7.93 7.17
N CYS A 40 -8.10 -7.16 6.21
CA CYS A 40 -8.65 -5.86 5.82
C CYS A 40 -9.83 -6.00 4.86
N TYR A 41 -10.02 -7.16 4.24
CA TYR A 41 -11.06 -7.36 3.23
C TYR A 41 -12.45 -7.18 3.84
N GLY A 42 -13.21 -6.28 3.24
CA GLY A 42 -14.55 -5.98 3.74
C GLY A 42 -14.62 -4.81 4.72
N PHE A 43 -13.50 -4.26 5.12
CA PHE A 43 -13.48 -3.08 5.97
C PHE A 43 -13.99 -1.85 5.22
N THR A 44 -14.93 -1.11 5.82
CA THR A 44 -15.59 0.06 5.18
C THR A 44 -15.71 1.27 6.09
N ASP A 45 -15.25 1.16 7.34
CA ASP A 45 -15.38 2.25 8.30
C ASP A 45 -14.42 3.39 7.96
N GLN A 46 -14.97 4.46 7.39
CA GLN A 46 -14.24 5.66 7.00
C GLN A 46 -13.96 6.61 8.19
N SER A 47 -14.53 6.35 9.37
CA SER A 47 -14.31 7.18 10.55
C SER A 47 -12.87 7.15 11.04
N ILE A 48 -12.11 6.12 10.68
CA ILE A 48 -10.68 6.01 10.99
C ILE A 48 -9.80 6.94 10.15
N ILE A 49 -10.33 7.57 9.09
CA ILE A 49 -9.53 8.45 8.22
C ILE A 49 -9.27 9.77 8.95
N PRO A 50 -7.99 10.10 9.26
CA PRO A 50 -7.66 11.38 9.84
C PRO A 50 -8.09 12.54 8.94
N SER A 51 -8.65 13.60 9.51
CA SER A 51 -9.13 14.77 8.73
C SER A 51 -8.05 15.39 7.84
N LYS A 52 -6.80 15.40 8.29
CA LYS A 52 -5.63 15.85 7.51
C LYS A 52 -5.44 15.05 6.19
N LEU A 53 -5.97 13.84 6.10
CA LEU A 53 -5.85 12.98 4.92
C LEU A 53 -7.06 13.02 3.99
N PHE A 54 -8.14 13.70 4.33
CA PHE A 54 -9.35 13.74 3.49
C PHE A 54 -9.06 14.18 2.05
N ASN A 55 -8.17 15.15 1.86
CA ASN A 55 -7.81 15.59 0.51
C ASN A 55 -7.00 14.54 -0.25
N VAL A 56 -6.15 13.76 0.42
CA VAL A 56 -5.44 12.63 -0.21
C VAL A 56 -6.44 11.60 -0.68
N PHE A 57 -7.38 11.19 0.17
CA PHE A 57 -8.42 10.23 -0.17
C PHE A 57 -9.32 10.68 -1.31
N LYS A 58 -9.68 11.98 -1.36
CA LYS A 58 -10.49 12.54 -2.44
C LYS A 58 -9.78 12.61 -3.78
N ASN A 59 -8.44 12.60 -3.79
CA ASN A 59 -7.63 12.79 -4.98
C ASN A 59 -6.64 11.63 -5.20
N MET A 60 -7.01 10.41 -4.75
CA MET A 60 -6.12 9.24 -4.87
C MET A 60 -5.77 8.91 -6.33
N GLU A 61 -6.72 9.05 -7.24
CA GLU A 61 -6.47 8.83 -8.66
C GLU A 61 -5.40 9.82 -9.18
N GLN A 62 -5.53 11.10 -8.85
CA GLN A 62 -4.54 12.11 -9.23
C GLN A 62 -3.17 11.87 -8.60
N ALA A 63 -3.13 11.38 -7.36
CA ALA A 63 -1.89 11.06 -6.68
C ALA A 63 -1.17 9.88 -7.34
N VAL A 64 -1.93 8.88 -7.82
CA VAL A 64 -1.38 7.75 -8.58
C VAL A 64 -0.93 8.20 -9.96
N ALA A 65 -1.77 8.91 -10.72
CA ALA A 65 -1.44 9.41 -12.05
C ALA A 65 -0.23 10.36 -12.04
N GLY A 66 -0.14 11.22 -11.00
CA GLY A 66 0.97 12.15 -10.81
C GLY A 66 2.25 11.51 -10.26
N ARG A 67 2.21 10.23 -9.88
CA ARG A 67 3.35 9.50 -9.30
C ARG A 67 3.93 10.19 -8.07
N TYR A 68 3.07 10.75 -7.19
CA TYR A 68 3.50 11.52 -6.04
C TYR A 68 4.21 10.67 -4.98
N ASN A 69 5.14 11.32 -4.27
CA ASN A 69 5.85 10.77 -3.13
C ASN A 69 5.38 11.47 -1.86
N PHE A 70 4.59 10.77 -1.03
CA PHE A 70 4.05 11.31 0.21
C PHE A 70 4.69 10.63 1.43
N TYR A 71 4.95 11.44 2.45
CA TYR A 71 5.43 10.99 3.74
C TYR A 71 4.33 11.20 4.80
N PHE A 72 4.04 10.13 5.54
CA PHE A 72 3.04 10.12 6.61
C PHE A 72 3.72 9.73 7.92
N ASP A 73 3.76 10.64 8.88
CA ASP A 73 4.35 10.42 10.20
C ASP A 73 3.26 10.12 11.22
N PHE A 74 3.08 8.84 11.56
CA PHE A 74 2.07 8.37 12.48
C PHE A 74 2.59 8.26 13.92
N ALA A 75 1.68 8.24 14.92
CA ALA A 75 1.99 7.99 16.31
C ALA A 75 2.52 6.55 16.53
N ASP A 76 1.94 5.60 15.83
CA ASP A 76 2.33 4.18 15.85
C ASP A 76 1.99 3.49 14.51
N TYR A 77 2.36 2.22 14.37
CA TYR A 77 2.05 1.41 13.19
C TYR A 77 0.78 0.56 13.34
N LYS A 78 -0.01 0.80 14.38
CA LYS A 78 -1.20 -0.01 14.61
C LYS A 78 -2.29 0.32 13.61
N ASN A 79 -2.84 -0.71 12.98
CA ASN A 79 -3.98 -0.64 12.06
C ASN A 79 -3.76 0.20 10.78
N LEU A 80 -2.52 0.56 10.42
CA LEU A 80 -2.24 1.34 9.22
C LEU A 80 -2.60 0.58 7.94
N GLU A 81 -2.59 -0.74 7.95
CA GLU A 81 -3.04 -1.59 6.86
C GLU A 81 -4.53 -1.36 6.49
N TYR A 82 -5.38 -1.03 7.47
CA TYR A 82 -6.78 -0.67 7.19
C TYR A 82 -6.89 0.70 6.52
N LEU A 83 -6.06 1.65 6.93
CA LEU A 83 -6.00 2.96 6.27
C LEU A 83 -5.51 2.82 4.83
N ALA A 84 -4.46 2.01 4.60
CA ALA A 84 -3.99 1.69 3.25
C ALA A 84 -5.09 1.02 2.42
N TYR A 85 -5.85 0.08 2.98
CA TYR A 85 -6.97 -0.56 2.30
C TYR A 85 -8.05 0.45 1.88
N LEU A 86 -8.40 1.40 2.75
CA LEU A 86 -9.33 2.47 2.39
C LEU A 86 -8.77 3.39 1.27
N MET A 87 -7.44 3.64 1.24
CA MET A 87 -6.81 4.37 0.13
C MET A 87 -6.96 3.61 -1.18
N LEU A 88 -6.73 2.29 -1.19
CA LEU A 88 -6.93 1.44 -2.37
C LEU A 88 -8.39 1.47 -2.84
N GLN A 89 -9.35 1.36 -1.91
CA GLN A 89 -10.78 1.47 -2.24
C GLN A 89 -11.13 2.83 -2.84
N SER A 90 -10.60 3.92 -2.25
CA SER A 90 -10.85 5.28 -2.74
C SER A 90 -10.31 5.48 -4.16
N TYR A 91 -9.10 4.98 -4.43
CA TYR A 91 -8.52 4.99 -5.78
C TYR A 91 -9.37 4.21 -6.78
N PHE A 92 -9.71 2.96 -6.45
CA PHE A 92 -10.53 2.11 -7.32
C PHE A 92 -11.87 2.78 -7.65
N LYS A 93 -12.56 3.31 -6.62
CA LYS A 93 -13.80 4.05 -6.77
C LYS A 93 -13.66 5.23 -7.75
N GLN A 94 -12.63 6.04 -7.59
CA GLN A 94 -12.40 7.21 -8.45
C GLN A 94 -12.18 6.80 -9.90
N CYS A 95 -11.35 5.77 -10.13
CA CYS A 95 -11.13 5.25 -11.48
C CYS A 95 -12.43 4.77 -12.13
N VAL A 96 -13.27 4.03 -11.40
CA VAL A 96 -14.56 3.53 -11.94
C VAL A 96 -15.52 4.69 -12.22
N LEU A 97 -15.60 5.69 -11.34
CA LEU A 97 -16.50 6.84 -11.53
C LEU A 97 -16.06 7.76 -12.69
N GLU A 98 -14.77 7.82 -12.96
CA GLU A 98 -14.19 8.68 -14.01
C GLU A 98 -13.90 7.91 -15.31
N ASP A 99 -14.32 6.65 -15.40
CA ASP A 99 -14.05 5.74 -16.53
C ASP A 99 -12.55 5.67 -16.89
N LYS A 100 -11.71 5.58 -15.85
CA LYS A 100 -10.26 5.49 -15.98
C LYS A 100 -9.77 4.07 -15.78
N LEU A 101 -8.61 3.79 -16.38
CA LEU A 101 -7.90 2.53 -16.15
C LEU A 101 -7.47 2.41 -14.69
N VAL A 102 -7.82 1.29 -14.06
CA VAL A 102 -7.31 0.95 -12.72
C VAL A 102 -5.89 0.39 -12.88
N GLU A 103 -4.88 1.14 -12.46
CA GLU A 103 -3.50 0.66 -12.38
C GLU A 103 -3.29 -0.14 -11.09
N ASP A 104 -2.34 -1.08 -11.10
CA ASP A 104 -2.07 -1.92 -9.94
C ASP A 104 -1.17 -1.19 -8.93
N ILE A 105 -1.69 -0.98 -7.72
CA ILE A 105 -0.98 -0.40 -6.58
C ILE A 105 -0.56 -1.52 -5.63
N LEU A 106 0.64 -1.43 -5.07
CA LEU A 106 1.11 -2.39 -4.06
C LEU A 106 1.10 -1.77 -2.65
N TYR A 107 0.73 -2.59 -1.68
CA TYR A 107 1.00 -2.36 -0.27
C TYR A 107 2.13 -3.28 0.17
N ILE A 108 3.17 -2.73 0.78
CA ILE A 108 4.35 -3.48 1.18
C ILE A 108 4.65 -3.25 2.65
N ASP A 109 4.56 -4.30 3.45
CA ASP A 109 5.17 -4.32 4.78
C ASP A 109 6.69 -4.42 4.60
N THR A 110 7.39 -3.31 4.84
CA THR A 110 8.82 -3.19 4.56
C THR A 110 9.65 -4.19 5.36
N LYS A 111 9.24 -4.49 6.60
CA LYS A 111 9.93 -5.46 7.45
C LYS A 111 9.82 -6.87 6.88
N LEU A 112 8.60 -7.28 6.50
CA LEU A 112 8.39 -8.61 5.90
C LEU A 112 9.12 -8.76 4.57
N LEU A 113 9.13 -7.71 3.74
CA LEU A 113 9.86 -7.72 2.48
C LEU A 113 11.36 -8.02 2.68
N VAL A 114 11.98 -7.38 3.66
CA VAL A 114 13.40 -7.57 3.95
C VAL A 114 13.66 -8.98 4.53
N GLU A 115 12.79 -9.48 5.39
CA GLU A 115 12.85 -10.85 5.89
C GLU A 115 12.75 -11.89 4.77
N ASP A 116 11.82 -11.69 3.84
CA ASP A 116 11.67 -12.57 2.66
C ASP A 116 12.89 -12.49 1.73
N TYR A 117 13.50 -11.32 1.61
CA TYR A 117 14.72 -11.16 0.83
C TYR A 117 15.91 -11.92 1.46
N LYS A 118 16.05 -11.88 2.79
CA LYS A 118 17.06 -12.68 3.50
C LYS A 118 16.86 -14.16 3.24
N ARG A 119 15.63 -14.66 3.35
CA ARG A 119 15.30 -16.05 3.02
C ARG A 119 15.67 -16.43 1.58
N LEU A 120 15.46 -15.52 0.61
CA LEU A 120 15.86 -15.75 -0.78
C LEU A 120 17.36 -16.00 -0.96
N ILE A 121 18.20 -15.30 -0.18
CA ILE A 121 19.65 -15.46 -0.23
C ILE A 121 20.05 -16.80 0.39
N ASP A 122 19.46 -17.14 1.55
CA ASP A 122 19.74 -18.38 2.25
C ASP A 122 19.30 -19.60 1.38
N TYR A 123 18.17 -19.50 0.68
CA TYR A 123 17.68 -20.54 -0.24
C TYR A 123 18.52 -20.74 -1.51
N LYS A 124 19.36 -19.80 -1.91
CA LYS A 124 20.33 -20.03 -3.01
C LYS A 124 21.35 -21.13 -2.67
N GLU A 125 21.52 -21.42 -1.39
CA GLU A 125 22.37 -22.51 -0.90
C GLU A 125 21.63 -23.86 -0.78
N GLU A 126 20.28 -23.87 -0.69
CA GLU A 126 19.46 -25.09 -0.58
C GLU A 126 18.66 -25.34 -1.89
N LYS A 127 19.03 -26.38 -2.61
CA LYS A 127 18.58 -26.69 -3.99
C LYS A 127 17.12 -27.15 -4.16
N ASP A 128 16.26 -27.19 -3.14
CA ASP A 128 15.03 -28.03 -3.19
C ASP A 128 13.67 -27.31 -3.17
N SER A 129 13.52 -26.00 -3.30
CA SER A 129 12.19 -25.38 -3.39
C SER A 129 12.08 -24.22 -4.39
N LEU A 130 11.68 -24.55 -5.62
CA LEU A 130 11.53 -23.58 -6.71
C LEU A 130 10.30 -22.64 -6.59
N LYS A 131 9.25 -23.02 -5.86
CA LYS A 131 8.01 -22.22 -5.79
C LYS A 131 8.12 -20.89 -5.04
N PRO A 132 8.67 -20.81 -3.83
CA PRO A 132 8.79 -19.54 -3.10
C PRO A 132 9.65 -18.51 -3.84
N ILE A 133 10.66 -18.98 -4.60
CA ILE A 133 11.57 -18.10 -5.37
C ILE A 133 10.86 -17.48 -6.56
N HIS A 134 9.93 -18.20 -7.20
CA HIS A 134 9.18 -17.67 -8.34
C HIS A 134 8.23 -16.55 -7.91
N ASP A 135 7.47 -16.76 -6.84
CA ASP A 135 6.50 -15.80 -6.31
C ASP A 135 7.19 -14.52 -5.83
N LEU A 136 8.36 -14.66 -5.20
CA LEU A 136 9.17 -13.51 -4.80
C LEU A 136 9.74 -12.74 -5.99
N LYS A 137 10.15 -13.40 -7.08
CA LYS A 137 10.58 -12.71 -8.31
C LYS A 137 9.45 -11.90 -8.93
N ILE A 138 8.22 -12.46 -8.93
CA ILE A 138 7.04 -11.75 -9.42
C ILE A 138 6.76 -10.53 -8.55
N LEU A 139 6.83 -10.68 -7.22
CA LEU A 139 6.66 -9.57 -6.30
C LEU A 139 7.70 -8.47 -6.53
N TYR A 140 8.98 -8.83 -6.69
CA TYR A 140 10.05 -7.86 -6.98
C TYR A 140 9.83 -7.14 -8.30
N ALA A 141 9.44 -7.86 -9.35
CA ALA A 141 9.09 -7.23 -10.63
C ALA A 141 7.90 -6.27 -10.47
N GLY A 142 6.91 -6.63 -9.65
CA GLY A 142 5.79 -5.76 -9.27
C GLY A 142 6.27 -4.51 -8.54
N ILE A 143 7.13 -4.67 -7.54
CA ILE A 143 7.70 -3.55 -6.75
C ILE A 143 8.45 -2.57 -7.64
N GLU A 144 9.22 -3.03 -8.62
CA GLU A 144 9.96 -2.17 -9.52
C GLU A 144 9.08 -1.43 -10.53
N ASN A 145 7.87 -1.89 -10.82
CA ASN A 145 7.03 -1.39 -11.91
C ASN A 145 5.69 -0.80 -11.45
N ALA A 146 5.20 -1.11 -10.24
CA ALA A 146 3.94 -0.57 -9.76
C ALA A 146 3.94 0.97 -9.78
N PRO A 147 2.90 1.62 -10.32
CA PRO A 147 2.80 3.07 -10.40
C PRO A 147 2.88 3.76 -9.05
N LEU A 148 2.32 3.11 -8.02
CA LEU A 148 2.40 3.56 -6.64
C LEU A 148 2.65 2.37 -5.71
N ILE A 149 3.48 2.56 -4.69
CA ILE A 149 3.60 1.67 -3.54
C ILE A 149 3.25 2.42 -2.26
N ILE A 150 2.44 1.77 -1.41
CA ILE A 150 2.23 2.17 -0.02
C ILE A 150 3.20 1.33 0.82
N TRP A 151 4.26 1.96 1.32
CA TRP A 151 5.26 1.36 2.19
C TRP A 151 4.82 1.46 3.64
N ASP A 152 4.50 0.34 4.28
CA ASP A 152 4.20 0.29 5.71
C ASP A 152 5.45 -0.09 6.50
N LYS A 153 5.49 0.34 7.77
CA LYS A 153 6.60 0.07 8.71
C LYS A 153 7.98 0.47 8.19
N PHE A 154 8.00 1.55 7.41
CA PHE A 154 9.20 1.94 6.65
C PHE A 154 10.41 2.27 7.53
N THR A 155 10.19 2.70 8.79
CA THR A 155 11.27 3.00 9.74
C THR A 155 11.65 1.83 10.66
N LEU A 156 11.10 0.64 10.47
CA LEU A 156 11.46 -0.57 11.24
C LEU A 156 12.63 -1.37 10.64
N LEU A 157 13.57 -0.69 10.00
CA LEU A 157 14.77 -1.31 9.42
C LEU A 157 15.90 -1.37 10.46
N ASP A 158 16.31 -2.56 10.84
CA ASP A 158 17.22 -2.77 11.97
C ASP A 158 18.69 -2.86 11.57
N SER A 159 19.02 -3.19 10.32
CA SER A 159 20.39 -3.39 9.87
C SER A 159 20.80 -2.53 8.67
N TYR A 160 22.10 -2.32 8.48
CA TYR A 160 22.64 -1.69 7.28
C TYR A 160 22.28 -2.43 6.00
N TYR A 161 22.29 -3.75 6.05
CA TYR A 161 21.93 -4.60 4.93
C TYR A 161 20.48 -4.35 4.48
N ASP A 162 19.55 -4.22 5.43
CA ASP A 162 18.15 -3.94 5.16
C ASP A 162 17.98 -2.58 4.47
N ARG A 163 18.74 -1.58 4.94
CA ARG A 163 18.74 -0.22 4.37
C ARG A 163 19.28 -0.19 2.95
N ASP A 164 20.38 -0.91 2.68
CA ASP A 164 20.97 -0.97 1.34
C ASP A 164 20.01 -1.58 0.34
N LYS A 165 19.26 -2.63 0.74
CA LYS A 165 18.27 -3.25 -0.14
C LYS A 165 17.08 -2.33 -0.43
N ILE A 166 16.57 -1.65 0.58
CA ILE A 166 15.52 -0.64 0.40
C ILE A 166 16.04 0.52 -0.45
N TYR A 167 17.28 0.97 -0.24
CA TYR A 167 17.92 1.99 -1.08
C TYR A 167 17.94 1.61 -2.56
N ASP A 168 18.36 0.39 -2.88
CA ASP A 168 18.40 -0.11 -4.25
C ASP A 168 17.02 -0.04 -4.91
N ILE A 169 15.98 -0.52 -4.21
CA ILE A 169 14.59 -0.51 -4.70
C ILE A 169 14.10 0.93 -4.91
N ILE A 170 14.25 1.79 -3.92
CA ILE A 170 13.82 3.19 -4.00
C ILE A 170 14.57 3.91 -5.14
N SER A 171 15.87 3.64 -5.29
CA SER A 171 16.70 4.20 -6.37
C SER A 171 16.17 3.82 -7.76
N ILE A 172 15.78 2.56 -7.96
CA ILE A 172 15.18 2.09 -9.21
C ILE A 172 13.85 2.83 -9.45
N ARG A 173 12.99 2.89 -8.44
CA ARG A 173 11.66 3.51 -8.55
C ARG A 173 11.74 5.01 -8.83
N GLN A 174 12.63 5.73 -8.13
CA GLN A 174 12.85 7.17 -8.36
C GLN A 174 13.36 7.44 -9.79
N ARG A 175 14.30 6.65 -10.29
CA ARG A 175 14.78 6.77 -11.69
C ARG A 175 13.68 6.52 -12.73
N ARG A 176 12.68 5.71 -12.39
CA ARG A 176 11.51 5.44 -13.24
C ARG A 176 10.37 6.44 -13.03
N GLY A 177 10.51 7.40 -12.13
CA GLY A 177 9.46 8.36 -11.81
C GLY A 177 8.21 7.73 -11.21
N LEU A 178 8.34 6.70 -10.36
CA LEU A 178 7.23 5.97 -9.76
C LEU A 178 6.89 6.53 -8.38
N GLY A 179 5.59 6.58 -8.04
CA GLY A 179 5.07 7.13 -6.78
C GLY A 179 5.31 6.23 -5.57
N ASN A 180 5.44 6.86 -4.40
CA ASN A 180 5.65 6.17 -3.14
C ASN A 180 4.94 6.89 -1.99
N PHE A 181 4.18 6.15 -1.19
CA PHE A 181 3.61 6.61 0.06
C PHE A 181 4.34 5.92 1.21
N TYR A 182 5.02 6.68 2.04
CA TYR A 182 5.83 6.17 3.15
C TYR A 182 5.08 6.33 4.46
N PHE A 183 4.58 5.22 5.03
CA PHE A 183 4.04 5.19 6.38
C PHE A 183 5.19 5.00 7.37
N SER A 184 5.41 6.00 8.18
CA SER A 184 6.55 6.14 9.07
C SER A 184 6.12 6.53 10.49
N MET A 185 7.06 6.49 11.43
CA MET A 185 6.85 6.86 12.82
C MET A 185 8.10 7.55 13.37
N GLY A 186 7.89 8.57 14.22
CA GLY A 186 8.98 9.23 14.96
C GLY A 186 9.63 10.41 14.24
N GLY A 187 8.95 10.98 13.25
CA GLY A 187 9.36 12.20 12.56
C GLY A 187 10.40 12.01 11.48
N LYS A 188 10.63 13.08 10.72
CA LYS A 188 11.59 13.07 9.59
C LYS A 188 13.03 12.76 10.00
N GLN A 189 13.43 13.13 11.22
CA GLN A 189 14.76 12.83 11.72
C GLN A 189 14.94 11.33 11.95
N ASN A 190 14.00 10.68 12.63
CA ASN A 190 14.01 9.22 12.81
C ASN A 190 13.94 8.49 11.46
N PHE A 191 13.13 8.99 10.52
CA PHE A 191 13.08 8.49 9.16
C PHE A 191 14.49 8.51 8.52
N ALA A 192 15.21 9.65 8.60
CA ALA A 192 16.55 9.79 8.06
C ALA A 192 17.58 8.87 8.74
N GLU A 193 17.50 8.72 10.06
CA GLU A 193 18.40 7.84 10.83
C GLU A 193 18.16 6.37 10.50
N LYS A 194 16.90 5.97 10.33
CA LYS A 194 16.52 4.58 10.11
C LYS A 194 16.76 4.09 8.69
N ILE A 195 16.50 4.90 7.68
CA ILE A 195 16.68 4.49 6.28
C ILE A 195 18.02 4.93 5.67
N GLY A 196 18.78 5.75 6.40
CA GLY A 196 20.08 6.27 5.96
C GLY A 196 19.99 7.58 5.16
N GLN A 197 20.98 8.44 5.34
CA GLN A 197 21.03 9.77 4.72
C GLN A 197 21.02 9.72 3.19
N ASN A 198 21.67 8.71 2.59
CA ASN A 198 21.71 8.54 1.15
C ASN A 198 20.31 8.26 0.58
N THR A 199 19.52 7.42 1.26
CA THR A 199 18.14 7.13 0.85
C THR A 199 17.25 8.36 0.98
N VAL A 200 17.39 9.11 2.08
CA VAL A 200 16.63 10.37 2.27
C VAL A 200 16.97 11.39 1.18
N ALA A 201 18.24 11.55 0.86
CA ALA A 201 18.67 12.47 -0.20
C ALA A 201 18.10 12.07 -1.58
N LEU A 202 17.88 10.79 -1.79
CA LEU A 202 17.28 10.26 -3.02
C LEU A 202 15.77 10.48 -3.10
N ILE A 203 15.06 10.41 -1.96
CA ILE A 203 13.61 10.56 -1.92
C ILE A 203 13.21 12.02 -2.09
N GLN A 204 12.59 12.33 -3.22
CA GLN A 204 11.97 13.63 -3.45
C GLN A 204 10.52 13.57 -2.95
N LEU A 205 10.27 14.16 -1.77
CA LEU A 205 8.93 14.19 -1.18
C LEU A 205 8.14 15.38 -1.72
N ASP A 206 6.96 15.11 -2.29
CA ASP A 206 6.02 16.15 -2.74
C ASP A 206 5.27 16.77 -1.56
N LEU A 207 4.78 15.92 -0.63
CA LEU A 207 4.07 16.35 0.57
C LEU A 207 4.44 15.50 1.79
N GLY A 208 4.34 16.11 2.97
CA GLY A 208 4.48 15.44 4.26
C GLY A 208 3.29 15.73 5.17
N PHE A 209 2.80 14.68 5.83
CA PHE A 209 1.67 14.74 6.75
C PHE A 209 2.14 14.38 8.16
N ASP A 210 2.07 15.34 9.08
CA ASP A 210 2.31 15.10 10.50
C ASP A 210 1.02 14.55 11.14
N LEU A 211 1.06 13.26 11.46
CA LEU A 211 0.04 12.47 12.12
C LEU A 211 0.59 11.86 13.43
N SER A 212 1.69 12.40 13.95
CA SER A 212 2.42 11.87 15.12
C SER A 212 1.60 11.85 16.42
N THR A 213 0.46 12.54 16.43
CA THR A 213 -0.53 12.48 17.53
C THR A 213 -1.77 11.65 17.19
N THR A 214 -1.78 11.01 16.02
CA THR A 214 -2.94 10.28 15.50
C THR A 214 -2.71 8.78 15.58
N THR A 215 -3.55 8.09 16.36
CA THR A 215 -3.62 6.63 16.38
C THR A 215 -4.84 6.15 15.63
N ILE A 216 -4.69 5.15 14.78
CA ILE A 216 -5.81 4.54 14.06
C ILE A 216 -6.48 3.51 14.97
N ASN A 217 -7.57 3.93 15.61
CA ASN A 217 -8.36 3.07 16.48
C ASN A 217 -9.49 2.42 15.70
N LEU A 218 -9.50 1.11 15.65
CA LEU A 218 -10.66 0.34 15.23
C LEU A 218 -11.56 0.23 16.47
N GLU A 219 -12.54 1.13 16.62
CA GLU A 219 -13.60 0.88 17.58
C GLU A 219 -14.24 -0.45 17.20
N SER A 220 -14.36 -1.33 18.18
CA SER A 220 -14.79 -2.72 18.03
C SER A 220 -15.90 -2.88 16.96
N THR A 221 -15.53 -3.02 15.74
CA THR A 221 -16.41 -3.59 14.73
C THR A 221 -16.69 -4.99 15.24
N LYS A 222 -17.92 -5.19 15.75
CA LYS A 222 -18.47 -6.51 16.02
C LYS A 222 -18.03 -7.38 14.88
N GLU A 223 -17.25 -8.42 15.19
CA GLU A 223 -16.89 -9.45 14.23
C GLU A 223 -18.14 -9.82 13.46
N VAL A 224 -18.27 -9.28 12.25
CA VAL A 224 -19.22 -9.80 11.28
C VAL A 224 -18.60 -11.11 10.84
N GLY A 225 -18.98 -12.16 11.55
CA GLY A 225 -18.58 -13.53 11.28
C GLY A 225 -18.97 -13.91 9.86
N LEU A 226 -18.09 -13.66 8.93
CA LEU A 226 -18.21 -13.98 7.52
C LEU A 226 -17.16 -14.99 7.11
N PHE A 227 -17.10 -16.12 7.85
CA PHE A 227 -16.55 -17.40 7.30
C PHE A 227 -17.03 -18.52 8.21
N LYS A 228 -18.22 -19.06 7.93
CA LYS A 228 -18.53 -20.49 8.14
C LYS A 228 -18.67 -21.11 6.78
#